data_331020a4b2617ab45f350095be98ab7a
#
_entry.id   331020a4b2617ab45f350095be98ab7a
#
_cell.length_a   1.000
_cell.length_b   1.000
_cell.length_c   1.000
_cell.angle_alpha   90.00
_cell.angle_beta   90.00
_cell.angle_gamma   90.00
#
_symmetry.space_group_name_H-M   'P 1'
#
loop_
_entity.id
_entity.type
_entity.pdbx_description
1 polymer ?
#
loop_
_entity_poly.entity_id
_entity_poly.type
_entity_poly.pdbx_seq_one_letter_code
_entity_poly.pdbx_strand_id
1 'polypeptide(L)'
;MNESVRLDVWLDIACLFKTRSEAKRACEGGKIDVNGDHAKPHRAIREGDRIRIGRPFGRHQDVIVRIVIDQHVKKSESKVLYDDVTPKPTAEEIEMRRMERVYRAASQAAGTPDRRRRREIRRAKGKL
;
A
#
# COMPACT_ATOMS: atom_id res chain seq x y z
N MET A 1 -10.93 23.18 -11.70
CA MET A 1 -10.00 22.70 -10.67
C MET A 1 -10.57 23.02 -9.30
N ASN A 2 -10.58 22.05 -8.42
CA ASN A 2 -11.02 22.26 -7.04
C ASN A 2 -9.85 22.72 -6.20
N GLU A 3 -10.09 23.60 -5.23
CA GLU A 3 -9.05 24.00 -4.28
C GLU A 3 -8.68 22.89 -3.32
N SER A 4 -9.65 22.04 -2.98
CA SER A 4 -9.44 20.89 -2.13
C SER A 4 -10.42 19.78 -2.49
N VAL A 5 -10.05 18.54 -2.15
CA VAL A 5 -10.89 17.37 -2.32
C VAL A 5 -10.66 16.42 -1.15
N ARG A 6 -11.64 15.59 -0.84
CA ARG A 6 -11.48 14.58 0.22
C ARG A 6 -10.36 13.61 -0.13
N LEU A 7 -9.59 13.24 0.89
CA LEU A 7 -8.45 12.33 0.73
C LEU A 7 -8.85 10.99 0.12
N ASP A 8 -9.92 10.36 0.60
CA ASP A 8 -10.39 9.08 0.08
C ASP A 8 -10.82 9.17 -1.39
N VAL A 9 -11.47 10.26 -1.78
CA VAL A 9 -11.87 10.51 -3.16
C VAL A 9 -10.66 10.70 -4.06
N TRP A 10 -9.71 11.52 -3.64
CA TRP A 10 -8.50 11.80 -4.43
C TRP A 10 -7.65 10.55 -4.63
N LEU A 11 -7.49 9.73 -3.58
CA LEU A 11 -6.73 8.48 -3.66
C LEU A 11 -7.34 7.50 -4.67
N ASP A 12 -8.65 7.43 -4.74
CA ASP A 12 -9.36 6.62 -5.73
C ASP A 12 -9.16 7.18 -7.16
N ILE A 13 -9.36 8.47 -7.33
CA ILE A 13 -9.19 9.15 -8.64
C ILE A 13 -7.75 9.01 -9.16
N ALA A 14 -6.77 9.14 -8.28
CA ALA A 14 -5.35 8.99 -8.63
C ALA A 14 -4.94 7.53 -8.87
N CYS A 15 -5.86 6.59 -8.75
CA CYS A 15 -5.61 5.15 -8.92
C CYS A 15 -4.54 4.59 -7.97
N LEU A 16 -4.34 5.23 -6.83
CA LEU A 16 -3.45 4.74 -5.76
C LEU A 16 -4.10 3.60 -4.98
N PHE A 17 -5.42 3.50 -5.02
CA PHE A 17 -6.21 2.38 -4.53
C PHE A 17 -7.22 1.96 -5.61
N LYS A 18 -7.63 0.72 -5.59
CA LYS A 18 -8.57 0.18 -6.58
C LYS A 18 -9.97 0.78 -6.45
N THR A 19 -10.39 1.05 -5.21
CA THR A 19 -11.71 1.58 -4.91
C THR A 19 -11.61 2.66 -3.84
N ARG A 20 -12.62 3.52 -3.78
CA ARG A 20 -12.76 4.51 -2.73
C ARG A 20 -12.89 3.85 -1.35
N SER A 21 -13.57 2.70 -1.28
CA SER A 21 -13.72 1.94 -0.05
C SER A 21 -12.38 1.45 0.51
N GLU A 22 -11.49 0.99 -0.34
CA GLU A 22 -10.13 0.60 0.06
C GLU A 22 -9.33 1.80 0.56
N ALA A 23 -9.42 2.94 -0.13
CA ALA A 23 -8.78 4.18 0.29
C ALA A 23 -9.29 4.61 1.68
N LYS A 24 -10.59 4.57 1.89
CA LYS A 24 -11.22 4.89 3.17
C LYS A 24 -10.72 3.98 4.28
N ARG A 25 -10.67 2.68 4.05
CA ARG A 25 -10.16 1.69 5.02
C ARG A 25 -8.70 1.94 5.37
N ALA A 26 -7.88 2.29 4.39
CA ALA A 26 -6.48 2.60 4.62
C ALA A 26 -6.31 3.83 5.50
N CYS A 27 -7.12 4.87 5.28
CA CYS A 27 -7.13 6.05 6.14
C CYS A 27 -7.57 5.71 7.57
N GLU A 28 -8.66 4.97 7.71
CA GLU A 28 -9.18 4.55 9.02
C GLU A 28 -8.20 3.64 9.77
N GLY A 29 -7.45 2.83 9.04
CA GLY A 29 -6.42 1.95 9.59
C GLY A 29 -5.11 2.62 9.93
N GLY A 30 -4.99 3.94 9.77
CA GLY A 30 -3.78 4.69 10.08
C GLY A 30 -2.64 4.48 9.09
N LYS A 31 -2.94 4.03 7.88
CA LYS A 31 -1.93 3.77 6.85
C LYS A 31 -1.63 4.97 5.96
N ILE A 32 -2.37 6.05 6.11
CA ILE A 32 -2.24 7.26 5.29
C ILE A 32 -1.89 8.43 6.17
N ASP A 33 -0.77 9.09 5.87
CA ASP A 33 -0.34 10.33 6.51
C ASP A 33 -0.35 11.45 5.48
N VAL A 34 -0.80 12.62 5.89
CA VAL A 34 -0.74 13.84 5.08
C VAL A 34 0.14 14.84 5.81
N ASN A 35 1.22 15.28 5.17
CA ASN A 35 2.20 16.20 5.74
C ASN A 35 2.76 15.72 7.10
N GLY A 36 2.92 14.40 7.25
CA GLY A 36 3.47 13.78 8.45
C GLY A 36 2.46 13.45 9.55
N ASP A 37 1.19 13.80 9.37
CA ASP A 37 0.13 13.54 10.35
C ASP A 37 -0.87 12.52 9.84
N HIS A 38 -1.35 11.66 10.72
CA HIS A 38 -2.44 10.75 10.38
C HIS A 38 -3.64 11.52 9.85
N ALA A 39 -4.18 11.05 8.74
CA ALA A 39 -5.30 11.69 8.08
C ALA A 39 -6.53 10.78 8.07
N LYS A 40 -7.67 11.37 8.35
CA LYS A 40 -8.97 10.70 8.20
C LYS A 40 -9.44 10.76 6.75
N PRO A 41 -10.35 9.85 6.32
CA PRO A 41 -10.82 9.82 4.92
C PRO A 41 -11.40 11.15 4.43
N HIS A 42 -12.02 11.91 5.30
CA HIS A 42 -12.67 13.18 4.95
C HIS A 42 -11.72 14.39 4.97
N ARG A 43 -10.45 14.18 5.29
CA ARG A 43 -9.49 15.28 5.28
C ARG A 43 -9.42 15.91 3.90
N ALA A 44 -9.50 17.24 3.85
CA ALA A 44 -9.31 17.99 2.62
C ALA A 44 -7.83 18.04 2.26
N ILE A 45 -7.51 17.68 1.03
CA ILE A 45 -6.15 17.77 0.50
C ILE A 45 -6.08 18.84 -0.59
N ARG A 46 -4.91 19.44 -0.73
CA ARG A 46 -4.64 20.53 -1.66
C ARG A 46 -3.39 20.25 -2.48
N GLU A 47 -3.19 21.00 -3.53
CA GLU A 47 -1.95 20.96 -4.30
C GLU A 47 -0.73 21.20 -3.38
N GLY A 48 0.29 20.38 -3.55
CA GLY A 48 1.51 20.46 -2.76
C GLY A 48 1.49 19.62 -1.48
N ASP A 49 0.36 19.05 -1.08
CA ASP A 49 0.31 18.16 0.08
C ASP A 49 1.11 16.89 -0.19
N ARG A 50 1.88 16.47 0.81
CA ARG A 50 2.64 15.23 0.74
C ARG A 50 1.85 14.13 1.44
N ILE A 51 1.59 13.06 0.70
CA ILE A 51 0.84 11.90 1.21
C ILE A 51 1.79 10.73 1.31
N ARG A 52 1.86 10.12 2.49
CA ARG A 52 2.58 8.86 2.70
C ARG A 52 1.57 7.74 2.83
N ILE A 53 1.72 6.73 2.00
CA ILE A 53 0.84 5.57 1.95
C ILE A 53 1.60 4.37 2.49
N GLY A 54 1.07 3.75 3.56
CA GLY A 54 1.59 2.49 4.07
C GLY A 54 1.23 1.34 3.14
N ARG A 55 2.24 0.63 2.68
CA ARG A 55 2.07 -0.56 1.84
C ARG A 55 2.47 -1.80 2.64
N PRO A 56 2.10 -3.02 2.19
CA PRO A 56 2.48 -4.25 2.89
C PRO A 56 4.00 -4.35 3.12
N PHE A 57 4.39 -5.06 4.17
CA PHE A 57 5.80 -5.33 4.52
C PHE A 57 6.61 -4.10 4.92
N GLY A 58 5.98 -3.14 5.60
CA GLY A 58 6.66 -1.95 6.08
C GLY A 58 7.11 -0.99 4.98
N ARG A 59 6.62 -1.17 3.77
CA ARG A 59 6.90 -0.28 2.64
C ARG A 59 6.05 0.97 2.73
N HIS A 60 6.57 2.04 2.17
CA HIS A 60 5.85 3.30 2.08
C HIS A 60 5.94 3.85 0.66
N GLN A 61 4.86 4.48 0.23
CA GLN A 61 4.84 5.23 -1.01
C GLN A 61 4.59 6.69 -0.67
N ASP A 62 5.47 7.57 -1.12
CA ASP A 62 5.34 9.01 -0.90
C ASP A 62 4.97 9.67 -2.22
N VAL A 63 3.90 10.47 -2.20
CA VAL A 63 3.43 11.22 -3.37
C VAL A 63 3.17 12.67 -2.98
N ILE A 64 3.37 13.57 -3.92
CA ILE A 64 3.02 14.99 -3.77
C ILE A 64 1.85 15.27 -4.69
N VAL A 65 0.79 15.83 -4.13
CA VAL A 65 -0.42 16.20 -4.88
C VAL A 65 -0.10 17.34 -5.84
N ARG A 66 -0.38 17.12 -7.12
CA ARG A 66 -0.19 18.13 -8.18
C ARG A 66 -1.48 18.72 -8.66
N ILE A 67 -2.48 17.88 -8.88
CA ILE A 67 -3.77 18.30 -9.41
C ILE A 67 -4.86 17.79 -8.49
N VAL A 68 -5.73 18.69 -8.07
CA VAL A 68 -6.86 18.38 -7.19
C VAL A 68 -8.14 18.45 -8.01
N ILE A 69 -8.75 17.30 -8.24
CA ILE A 69 -10.02 17.17 -8.98
C ILE A 69 -10.92 16.18 -8.24
N ASP A 70 -12.22 16.30 -8.45
CA ASP A 70 -13.23 15.41 -7.87
C ASP A 70 -13.91 14.51 -8.91
N GLN A 71 -13.42 14.51 -10.14
CA GLN A 71 -13.94 13.70 -11.23
C GLN A 71 -12.93 12.63 -11.63
N HIS A 72 -13.44 11.45 -11.99
CA HIS A 72 -12.59 10.38 -12.48
C HIS A 72 -11.98 10.73 -13.82
N VAL A 73 -10.70 10.42 -13.97
CA VAL A 73 -9.95 10.53 -15.21
C VAL A 73 -9.54 9.14 -15.70
N LYS A 74 -9.09 9.05 -16.94
CA LYS A 74 -8.56 7.79 -17.46
C LYS A 74 -7.37 7.35 -16.61
N LYS A 75 -7.22 6.05 -16.44
CA LYS A 75 -6.12 5.47 -15.65
C LYS A 75 -4.75 5.95 -16.14
N SER A 76 -4.59 6.12 -17.45
CA SER A 76 -3.35 6.64 -18.04
C SER A 76 -3.07 8.09 -17.67
N GLU A 77 -4.10 8.87 -17.35
CA GLU A 77 -4.00 10.27 -16.95
C GLU A 77 -3.87 10.45 -15.44
N SER A 78 -4.19 9.44 -14.65
CA SER A 78 -4.16 9.52 -13.19
C SER A 78 -2.76 9.81 -12.64
N LYS A 79 -1.72 9.40 -13.33
CA LYS A 79 -0.33 9.62 -12.91
C LYS A 79 0.12 11.09 -12.95
N VAL A 80 -0.58 11.94 -13.73
CA VAL A 80 -0.27 13.38 -13.76
C VAL A 80 -0.83 14.12 -12.55
N LEU A 81 -1.70 13.46 -11.77
CA LEU A 81 -2.31 14.06 -10.59
C LEU A 81 -1.34 14.18 -9.42
N TYR A 82 -0.25 13.44 -9.46
CA TYR A 82 0.74 13.42 -8.39
C TYR A 82 2.14 13.16 -8.92
N ASP A 83 3.14 13.53 -8.12
CA ASP A 83 4.52 13.12 -8.30
C ASP A 83 4.84 12.02 -7.29
N ASP A 84 5.34 10.89 -7.77
CA ASP A 84 5.83 9.83 -6.91
C ASP A 84 7.26 10.18 -6.49
N VAL A 85 7.42 10.52 -5.22
CA VAL A 85 8.69 10.90 -4.63
C VAL A 85 9.22 9.84 -3.66
N THR A 86 8.70 8.63 -3.78
CA THR A 86 9.14 7.51 -2.96
C THR A 86 10.65 7.33 -3.10
N PRO A 87 11.40 7.33 -1.98
CA PRO A 87 12.83 7.10 -2.05
C PRO A 87 13.15 5.76 -2.74
N LYS A 88 14.15 5.76 -3.60
CA LYS A 88 14.61 4.51 -4.20
C LYS A 88 15.13 3.58 -3.11
N PRO A 89 14.77 2.29 -3.14
CA PRO A 89 15.25 1.36 -2.13
C PRO A 89 16.77 1.23 -2.19
N THR A 90 17.39 1.16 -1.01
CA THR A 90 18.83 0.85 -0.91
C THR A 90 19.08 -0.59 -1.33
N ALA A 91 20.33 -0.94 -1.61
CA ALA A 91 20.70 -2.31 -1.94
C ALA A 91 20.25 -3.30 -0.85
N GLU A 92 20.38 -2.91 0.43
CA GLU A 92 19.92 -3.71 1.56
C GLU A 92 18.41 -3.91 1.55
N GLU A 93 17.64 -2.87 1.27
CA GLU A 93 16.20 -2.95 1.17
C GLU A 93 15.75 -3.83 0.00
N ILE A 94 16.44 -3.75 -1.14
CA ILE A 94 16.17 -4.60 -2.30
C ILE A 94 16.40 -6.07 -1.93
N GLU A 95 17.48 -6.37 -1.23
CA GLU A 95 17.81 -7.71 -0.81
C GLU A 95 16.80 -8.25 0.20
N MET A 96 16.40 -7.44 1.18
CA MET A 96 15.35 -7.80 2.13
C MET A 96 14.03 -8.10 1.42
N ARG A 97 13.63 -7.28 0.47
CA ARG A 97 12.41 -7.50 -0.33
C ARG A 97 12.48 -8.80 -1.12
N ARG A 98 13.66 -9.10 -1.69
CA ARG A 98 13.91 -10.33 -2.42
C ARG A 98 13.77 -11.54 -1.51
N MET A 99 14.36 -11.50 -0.32
CA MET A 99 14.25 -12.55 0.68
C MET A 99 12.82 -12.76 1.14
N GLU A 100 12.07 -11.69 1.38
CA GLU A 100 10.66 -11.76 1.72
C GLU A 100 9.83 -12.42 0.62
N ARG A 101 10.10 -12.11 -0.65
CA ARG A 101 9.43 -12.76 -1.79
C ARG A 101 9.70 -14.23 -1.84
N VAL A 102 10.96 -14.62 -1.66
CA VAL A 102 11.37 -16.04 -1.66
C VAL A 102 10.69 -16.77 -0.52
N TYR A 103 10.71 -16.21 0.68
CA TYR A 103 10.05 -16.78 1.85
C TYR A 103 8.54 -16.92 1.63
N ARG A 104 7.91 -15.90 1.09
CA ARG A 104 6.48 -15.91 0.80
C ARG A 104 6.10 -16.94 -0.25
N ALA A 105 6.87 -17.02 -1.33
CA ALA A 105 6.66 -18.02 -2.38
C ALA A 105 6.82 -19.45 -1.84
N ALA A 106 7.84 -19.68 -1.01
CA ALA A 106 8.04 -20.96 -0.37
C ALA A 106 6.88 -21.32 0.58
N SER A 107 6.41 -20.35 1.37
CA SER A 107 5.26 -20.55 2.26
C SER A 107 3.97 -20.85 1.48
N GLN A 108 3.74 -20.17 0.37
CA GLN A 108 2.58 -20.41 -0.48
C GLN A 108 2.68 -21.74 -1.24
N ALA A 109 3.86 -22.09 -1.74
CA ALA A 109 4.10 -23.34 -2.42
C ALA A 109 3.95 -24.55 -1.49
N ALA A 110 4.43 -24.40 -0.24
CA ALA A 110 4.26 -25.42 0.80
C ALA A 110 2.81 -25.55 1.24
N GLY A 111 2.04 -24.46 1.14
CA GLY A 111 0.65 -24.39 1.58
C GLY A 111 0.51 -24.66 3.08
N THR A 112 -0.76 -24.68 3.53
CA THR A 112 -1.05 -25.17 4.87
C THR A 112 -1.07 -26.70 4.80
N PRO A 113 -0.22 -27.42 5.56
CA PRO A 113 -0.23 -28.88 5.55
C PRO A 113 -1.63 -29.39 5.90
N ASP A 114 -2.14 -30.35 5.14
CA ASP A 114 -3.37 -31.02 5.50
C ASP A 114 -3.16 -31.85 6.79
N ARG A 115 -4.24 -32.42 7.32
CA ARG A 115 -4.16 -33.23 8.53
C ARG A 115 -3.17 -34.38 8.39
N ARG A 116 -3.06 -34.99 7.24
CA ARG A 116 -2.16 -36.11 6.96
C ARG A 116 -0.69 -35.66 7.02
N ARG A 117 -0.36 -34.56 6.36
CA ARG A 117 0.99 -33.97 6.41
C ARG A 117 1.39 -33.54 7.82
N ARG A 118 0.46 -32.99 8.58
CA ARG A 118 0.72 -32.61 9.98
C ARG A 118 1.06 -33.81 10.84
N ARG A 119 0.39 -34.96 10.62
CA ARG A 119 0.70 -36.21 11.33
C ARG A 119 2.08 -36.72 10.97
N GLU A 120 2.47 -36.71 9.72
CA GLU A 120 3.79 -37.10 9.25
C GLU A 120 4.89 -36.26 9.87
N ILE A 121 4.73 -34.95 9.94
CA ILE A 121 5.67 -34.02 10.56
C ILE A 121 5.80 -34.33 12.06
N ARG A 122 4.71 -34.58 12.75
CA ARG A 122 4.73 -34.95 14.19
C ARG A 122 5.44 -36.24 14.43
N ARG A 123 5.24 -37.26 13.60
CA ARG A 123 5.94 -38.53 13.68
C ARG A 123 7.44 -38.37 13.47
N ALA A 124 7.84 -37.59 12.47
CA ALA A 124 9.25 -37.31 12.21
C ALA A 124 9.92 -36.62 13.42
N LYS A 125 9.25 -35.65 14.04
CA LYS A 125 9.76 -34.98 15.25
C LYS A 125 9.75 -35.87 16.47
N GLY A 126 8.79 -36.80 16.60
CA GLY A 126 8.69 -37.72 17.72
C GLY A 126 9.72 -38.85 17.71
N LYS A 127 10.37 -39.10 16.58
CA LYS A 127 11.41 -40.11 16.43
C LYS A 127 12.83 -39.60 16.70
N LEU A 128 12.95 -38.30 16.90
CA LEU A 128 14.21 -37.67 17.28
C LEU A 128 14.27 -37.48 18.78
#